data_eeb590e2cb70645027b94d9a9dc0ebfd
#
_entry.id   eeb590e2cb70645027b94d9a9dc0ebfd
#
_cell.length_a   1.000
_cell.length_b   1.000
_cell.length_c   1.000
_cell.angle_alpha   90.00
_cell.angle_beta   90.00
_cell.angle_gamma   90.00
#
_symmetry.space_group_name_H-M   'P 1'
#
loop_
_entity.id
_entity.type
_entity.pdbx_description
1 polymer ?
#
loop_
_entity_poly.entity_id
_entity_poly.type
_entity_poly.pdbx_seq_one_letter_code
_entity_poly.pdbx_strand_id
1 'polypeptide(L)'
;GLGDVYKRQAPSLSLPKRKFQDMIDELFSYTHKTIDRKSNDIVFYQNGERLLPYKLSSGEKQMLVILLTVLVRDDDHCVLFMDEPEASLHIEWQQKLIGMIRSLNPNVQLILTTHSPAVIMEGWLDAVTEVSEISSLIPNP
;
A
#
# COMPACT_ATOMS: atom_id res chain seq x y z
N GLY A 1 14.63 29.65 -17.23
CA GLY A 1 13.21 29.75 -17.57
C GLY A 1 12.35 28.78 -16.79
N LEU A 2 11.04 28.98 -16.75
CA LEU A 2 10.07 28.13 -16.06
C LEU A 2 10.17 26.64 -16.47
N GLY A 3 10.60 26.34 -17.72
CA GLY A 3 10.82 24.99 -18.21
C GLY A 3 11.98 24.26 -17.57
N ASP A 4 13.01 24.96 -17.07
CA ASP A 4 14.18 24.37 -16.39
C ASP A 4 13.88 24.02 -14.94
N VAL A 5 12.99 24.78 -14.29
CA VAL A 5 12.50 24.49 -12.92
C VAL A 5 11.62 23.23 -12.93
N TYR A 6 10.76 23.07 -13.91
CA TYR A 6 9.93 21.87 -14.08
C TYR A 6 10.77 20.62 -14.40
N LYS A 7 11.82 20.74 -15.21
CA LYS A 7 12.72 19.62 -15.53
C LYS A 7 13.57 19.16 -14.33
N ARG A 8 13.87 20.05 -13.36
CA ARG A 8 14.63 19.69 -12.15
C ARG A 8 13.80 19.02 -11.06
N GLN A 9 12.47 19.22 -11.03
CA GLN A 9 11.56 18.58 -10.07
C GLN A 9 11.01 17.23 -10.57
N ALA A 10 10.97 16.99 -11.88
CA ALA A 10 10.44 15.77 -12.48
C ALA A 10 11.17 14.45 -12.08
N PRO A 11 12.52 14.38 -11.91
CA PRO A 11 13.18 13.14 -11.52
C PRO A 11 12.89 12.68 -10.09
N SER A 12 12.73 13.58 -9.12
CA SER A 12 12.47 13.23 -7.72
C SER A 12 11.05 12.75 -7.48
N LEU A 13 10.06 13.34 -8.16
CA LEU A 13 8.65 12.92 -8.12
C LEU A 13 8.40 11.61 -8.88
N SER A 14 9.29 11.21 -9.81
CA SER A 14 9.12 10.00 -10.61
C SER A 14 9.52 8.69 -9.89
N LEU A 15 10.41 8.76 -8.87
CA LEU A 15 10.91 7.58 -8.15
C LEU A 15 9.86 6.89 -7.27
N PRO A 16 9.12 7.58 -6.40
CA PRO A 16 8.03 6.96 -5.62
C PRO A 16 6.94 6.39 -6.52
N LYS A 17 6.58 7.10 -7.61
CA LYS A 17 5.61 6.63 -8.59
C LYS A 17 6.08 5.35 -9.29
N ARG A 18 7.34 5.26 -9.70
CA ARG A 18 7.89 4.04 -10.33
C ARG A 18 7.87 2.87 -9.34
N LYS A 19 8.32 3.09 -8.12
CA LYS A 19 8.32 2.06 -7.08
C LYS A 19 6.93 1.52 -6.81
N PHE A 20 5.94 2.40 -6.72
CA PHE A 20 4.54 2.03 -6.62
C PHE A 20 4.08 1.18 -7.82
N GLN A 21 4.39 1.62 -9.05
CA GLN A 21 4.02 0.88 -10.26
C GLN A 21 4.68 -0.50 -10.32
N ASP A 22 5.95 -0.61 -9.93
CA ASP A 22 6.66 -1.90 -9.85
C ASP A 22 6.01 -2.85 -8.84
N MET A 23 5.63 -2.34 -7.67
CA MET A 23 4.92 -3.12 -6.65
C MET A 23 3.55 -3.61 -7.14
N ILE A 24 2.79 -2.75 -7.80
CA ILE A 24 1.48 -3.12 -8.36
C ILE A 24 1.64 -4.18 -9.45
N ASP A 25 2.60 -4.03 -10.36
CA ASP A 25 2.87 -5.03 -11.41
C ASP A 25 3.28 -6.38 -10.81
N GLU A 26 4.09 -6.39 -9.74
CA GLU A 26 4.45 -7.61 -9.02
C GLU A 26 3.23 -8.27 -8.37
N LEU A 27 2.42 -7.49 -7.62
CA LEU A 27 1.22 -7.99 -6.96
C LEU A 27 0.22 -8.60 -7.95
N PHE A 28 0.01 -7.93 -9.09
CA PHE A 28 -1.01 -8.32 -10.06
C PHE A 28 -0.49 -9.30 -11.13
N SER A 29 0.76 -9.74 -11.02
CA SER A 29 1.39 -10.67 -11.97
C SER A 29 0.60 -11.97 -12.14
N TYR A 30 0.07 -12.54 -11.06
CA TYR A 30 -0.73 -13.77 -11.10
C TYR A 30 -2.03 -13.64 -11.90
N THR A 31 -2.57 -12.43 -12.00
CA THR A 31 -3.79 -12.15 -12.78
C THR A 31 -3.47 -11.54 -14.14
N HIS A 32 -2.18 -11.51 -14.52
CA HIS A 32 -1.68 -10.96 -15.79
C HIS A 32 -2.13 -9.52 -16.04
N LYS A 33 -2.19 -8.73 -14.98
CA LYS A 33 -2.51 -7.29 -15.04
C LYS A 33 -1.25 -6.47 -14.88
N THR A 34 -1.15 -5.39 -15.64
CA THR A 34 -0.07 -4.40 -15.55
C THR A 34 -0.65 -3.00 -15.50
N ILE A 35 0.01 -2.10 -14.77
CA ILE A 35 -0.38 -0.69 -14.72
C ILE A 35 0.18 0.08 -15.91
N ASP A 36 -0.62 1.00 -16.47
CA ASP A 36 -0.15 1.92 -17.53
C ASP A 36 0.83 2.94 -16.93
N ARG A 37 2.09 2.84 -17.35
CA ARG A 37 3.16 3.72 -16.86
C ARG A 37 3.19 5.10 -17.52
N LYS A 38 2.47 5.27 -18.64
CA LYS A 38 2.46 6.50 -19.42
C LYS A 38 1.26 7.38 -19.12
N SER A 39 0.18 6.79 -18.60
CA SER A 39 -1.03 7.51 -18.24
C SER A 39 -0.83 8.32 -16.97
N ASN A 40 -1.49 9.48 -16.89
CA ASN A 40 -1.66 10.23 -15.64
C ASN A 40 -2.82 9.66 -14.80
N ASP A 41 -3.70 8.90 -15.43
CA ASP A 41 -4.78 8.18 -14.78
C ASP A 41 -4.34 6.77 -14.38
N ILE A 42 -5.01 6.20 -13.38
CA ILE A 42 -4.79 4.81 -13.00
C ILE A 42 -5.55 3.91 -13.97
N VAL A 43 -4.81 3.31 -14.86
CA VAL A 43 -5.30 2.40 -15.90
C VAL A 43 -4.47 1.12 -15.86
N PHE A 44 -5.12 0.01 -16.09
CA PHE A 44 -4.48 -1.29 -16.19
C PHE A 44 -4.65 -1.89 -17.59
N TYR A 45 -3.83 -2.87 -17.88
CA TYR A 45 -3.99 -3.74 -19.06
C TYR A 45 -4.03 -5.19 -18.59
N GLN A 46 -4.90 -5.97 -19.19
CA GLN A 46 -4.95 -7.42 -19.05
C GLN A 46 -5.13 -8.06 -20.41
N ASN A 47 -4.22 -8.94 -20.79
CA ASN A 47 -4.21 -9.59 -22.12
C ASN A 47 -4.27 -8.59 -23.29
N GLY A 48 -3.66 -7.42 -23.15
CA GLY A 48 -3.65 -6.35 -24.15
C GLY A 48 -4.91 -5.45 -24.15
N GLU A 49 -5.91 -5.76 -23.37
CA GLU A 49 -7.12 -4.96 -23.23
C GLU A 49 -7.02 -3.98 -22.06
N ARG A 50 -7.56 -2.78 -22.28
CA ARG A 50 -7.63 -1.74 -21.25
C ARG A 50 -8.62 -2.11 -20.16
N LEU A 51 -8.17 -2.04 -18.93
CA LEU A 51 -8.95 -2.35 -17.73
C LEU A 51 -8.99 -1.15 -16.79
N LEU A 52 -10.17 -0.72 -16.40
CA LEU A 52 -10.35 0.35 -15.43
C LEU A 52 -10.35 -0.18 -13.99
N PRO A 53 -9.94 0.62 -12.99
CA PRO A 53 -9.78 0.18 -11.60
C PRO A 53 -11.01 -0.49 -10.99
N TYR A 54 -12.22 -0.10 -11.41
CA TYR A 54 -13.46 -0.68 -10.86
C TYR A 54 -13.66 -2.16 -11.22
N LYS A 55 -12.95 -2.66 -12.23
CA LYS A 55 -12.97 -4.09 -12.66
C LYS A 55 -11.96 -4.97 -11.91
N LEU A 56 -11.12 -4.38 -11.08
CA LEU A 56 -10.21 -5.13 -10.22
C LEU A 56 -10.99 -5.96 -9.19
N SER A 57 -10.40 -7.05 -8.70
CA SER A 57 -10.94 -7.81 -7.58
C SER A 57 -10.96 -6.99 -6.29
N SER A 58 -11.69 -7.44 -5.27
CA SER A 58 -11.74 -6.74 -3.98
C SER A 58 -10.37 -6.58 -3.34
N GLY A 59 -9.55 -7.64 -3.32
CA GLY A 59 -8.20 -7.59 -2.79
C GLY A 59 -7.27 -6.67 -3.60
N GLU A 60 -7.34 -6.71 -4.93
CA GLU A 60 -6.58 -5.80 -5.81
C GLU A 60 -6.96 -4.35 -5.57
N LYS A 61 -8.26 -4.05 -5.44
CA LYS A 61 -8.74 -2.69 -5.09
C LYS A 61 -8.22 -2.25 -3.73
N GLN A 62 -8.27 -3.13 -2.74
CA GLN A 62 -7.81 -2.84 -1.39
C GLN A 62 -6.31 -2.50 -1.37
N MET A 63 -5.47 -3.34 -1.97
CA MET A 63 -4.04 -3.07 -2.09
C MET A 63 -3.76 -1.77 -2.85
N LEU A 64 -4.46 -1.53 -3.95
CA LEU A 64 -4.34 -0.30 -4.73
C LEU A 64 -4.64 0.93 -3.86
N VAL A 65 -5.75 0.93 -3.12
CA VAL A 65 -6.16 2.04 -2.25
C VAL A 65 -5.14 2.28 -1.13
N ILE A 66 -4.68 1.22 -0.46
CA ILE A 66 -3.69 1.34 0.63
C ILE A 66 -2.40 1.95 0.09
N LEU A 67 -1.83 1.38 -0.98
CA LEU A 67 -0.56 1.84 -1.53
C LEU A 67 -0.65 3.25 -2.13
N LEU A 68 -1.78 3.62 -2.76
CA LEU A 68 -2.01 4.98 -3.23
C LEU A 68 -2.10 5.99 -2.08
N THR A 69 -2.76 5.62 -0.99
CA THR A 69 -2.86 6.47 0.20
C THR A 69 -1.48 6.80 0.75
N VAL A 70 -0.58 5.81 0.76
CA VAL A 70 0.81 5.99 1.20
C VAL A 70 1.61 6.82 0.18
N LEU A 71 1.46 6.52 -1.11
CA LEU A 71 2.17 7.23 -2.20
C LEU A 71 1.86 8.73 -2.19
N VAL A 72 0.60 9.12 -1.98
CA VAL A 72 0.17 10.53 -1.97
C VAL A 72 0.79 11.31 -0.81
N ARG A 73 1.17 10.63 0.28
CA ARG A 73 1.87 11.23 1.43
C ARG A 73 3.37 11.44 1.19
N ASP A 74 3.90 10.81 0.13
CA ASP A 74 5.34 10.85 -0.18
C ASP A 74 6.19 10.52 1.06
N ASP A 75 7.18 11.32 1.39
CA ASP A 75 8.03 11.15 2.59
C ASP A 75 7.50 11.86 3.85
N ASP A 76 6.25 12.28 3.85
CA ASP A 76 5.64 12.96 5.01
C ASP A 76 5.58 12.03 6.24
N HIS A 77 5.88 12.60 7.40
CA HIS A 77 5.62 11.94 8.68
C HIS A 77 4.12 11.91 8.93
N CYS A 78 3.54 10.73 8.90
CA CYS A 78 2.12 10.56 9.14
C CYS A 78 1.82 9.28 9.93
N VAL A 79 0.66 9.24 10.54
CA VAL A 79 0.13 8.04 11.18
C VAL A 79 -0.98 7.49 10.30
N LEU A 80 -0.89 6.22 9.95
CA LEU A 80 -1.89 5.49 9.18
C LEU A 80 -2.58 4.47 10.07
N PHE A 81 -3.89 4.68 10.28
CA PHE A 81 -4.73 3.74 11.00
C PHE A 81 -5.44 2.82 10.00
N MET A 82 -5.39 1.52 10.27
CA MET A 82 -6.10 0.53 9.45
C MET A 82 -6.79 -0.49 10.35
N ASP A 83 -8.04 -0.77 10.02
CA ASP A 83 -8.83 -1.79 10.70
C ASP A 83 -8.99 -3.00 9.78
N GLU A 84 -8.44 -4.14 10.20
CA GLU A 84 -8.44 -5.40 9.46
C GLU A 84 -8.10 -5.24 7.95
N PRO A 85 -6.95 -4.61 7.61
CA PRO A 85 -6.63 -4.31 6.21
C PRO A 85 -6.47 -5.55 5.35
N GLU A 86 -6.31 -6.70 5.95
CA GLU A 86 -6.14 -7.99 5.30
C GLU A 86 -7.44 -8.70 4.88
N ALA A 87 -8.61 -8.21 5.26
CA ALA A 87 -9.88 -8.94 5.14
C ALA A 87 -10.19 -9.48 3.73
N SER A 88 -9.70 -8.84 2.67
CA SER A 88 -9.89 -9.28 1.28
C SER A 88 -8.58 -9.70 0.60
N LEU A 89 -7.47 -9.75 1.34
CA LEU A 89 -6.15 -9.98 0.78
C LEU A 89 -5.78 -11.48 0.76
N HIS A 90 -5.11 -11.88 -0.30
CA HIS A 90 -4.46 -13.17 -0.37
C HIS A 90 -3.35 -13.28 0.70
N ILE A 91 -3.10 -14.48 1.23
CA ILE A 91 -2.16 -14.71 2.34
C ILE A 91 -0.77 -14.12 2.07
N GLU A 92 -0.26 -14.27 0.85
CA GLU A 92 1.05 -13.74 0.46
C GLU A 92 1.09 -12.20 0.47
N TRP A 93 -0.04 -11.56 0.15
CA TRP A 93 -0.14 -10.11 0.21
C TRP A 93 -0.24 -9.59 1.64
N GLN A 94 -0.91 -10.36 2.51
CA GLN A 94 -0.95 -10.06 3.95
C GLN A 94 0.45 -10.03 4.55
N GLN A 95 1.30 -11.00 4.22
CA GLN A 95 2.68 -11.07 4.68
C GLN A 95 3.52 -9.87 4.22
N LYS A 96 3.33 -9.42 3.00
CA LYS A 96 4.09 -8.31 2.39
C LYS A 96 3.55 -6.91 2.75
N LEU A 97 2.33 -6.80 3.28
CA LEU A 97 1.59 -5.53 3.41
C LEU A 97 2.39 -4.44 4.12
N ILE A 98 2.87 -4.72 5.33
CA ILE A 98 3.59 -3.73 6.15
C ILE A 98 4.91 -3.33 5.47
N GLY A 99 5.65 -4.32 4.94
CA GLY A 99 6.91 -4.08 4.23
C GLY A 99 6.73 -3.18 3.01
N MET A 100 5.66 -3.38 2.24
CA MET A 100 5.35 -2.56 1.06
C MET A 100 5.01 -1.12 1.44
N ILE A 101 4.17 -0.92 2.46
CA ILE A 101 3.82 0.40 2.96
C ILE A 101 5.08 1.16 3.39
N ARG A 102 5.91 0.55 4.25
CA ARG A 102 7.15 1.18 4.74
C ARG A 102 8.19 1.39 3.65
N SER A 103 8.15 0.58 2.61
CA SER A 103 9.01 0.74 1.45
C SER A 103 8.62 1.95 0.59
N LEU A 104 7.34 2.32 0.53
CA LEU A 104 6.86 3.54 -0.14
C LEU A 104 7.10 4.79 0.70
N ASN A 105 6.82 4.72 2.00
CA ASN A 105 7.08 5.82 2.94
C ASN A 105 7.68 5.27 4.24
N PRO A 106 9.01 5.42 4.45
CA PRO A 106 9.67 4.94 5.66
C PRO A 106 9.28 5.74 6.91
N ASN A 107 8.73 6.94 6.76
CA ASN A 107 8.36 7.85 7.84
C ASN A 107 6.93 7.63 8.34
N VAL A 108 6.18 6.68 7.75
CA VAL A 108 4.84 6.34 8.21
C VAL A 108 4.88 5.56 9.51
N GLN A 109 4.08 5.97 10.49
CA GLN A 109 3.75 5.15 11.65
C GLN A 109 2.45 4.40 11.36
N LEU A 110 2.50 3.06 11.44
CA LEU A 110 1.34 2.20 11.23
C LEU A 110 0.72 1.82 12.57
N ILE A 111 -0.59 1.97 12.68
CA ILE A 111 -1.40 1.41 13.76
C ILE A 111 -2.52 0.63 13.09
N LEU A 112 -2.50 -0.68 13.24
CA LEU A 112 -3.50 -1.54 12.60
C LEU A 112 -4.07 -2.56 13.58
N THR A 113 -5.33 -2.91 13.39
CA THR A 113 -5.92 -4.09 13.99
C THR A 113 -5.88 -5.24 13.00
N THR A 114 -5.66 -6.45 13.47
CA THR A 114 -5.65 -7.63 12.62
C THR A 114 -6.01 -8.88 13.40
N HIS A 115 -6.70 -9.80 12.75
CA HIS A 115 -6.92 -11.17 13.22
C HIS A 115 -6.03 -12.18 12.48
N SER A 116 -5.24 -11.72 11.51
CA SER A 116 -4.38 -12.60 10.71
C SER A 116 -2.95 -12.63 11.22
N PRO A 117 -2.45 -13.80 11.66
CA PRO A 117 -1.05 -13.96 11.98
C PRO A 117 -0.11 -13.63 10.81
N ALA A 118 -0.58 -13.81 9.57
CA ALA A 118 0.25 -13.59 8.38
C ALA A 118 0.73 -12.14 8.25
N VAL A 119 -0.06 -11.15 8.69
CA VAL A 119 0.31 -9.73 8.64
C VAL A 119 1.54 -9.42 9.48
N ILE A 120 1.71 -10.14 10.60
CA ILE A 120 2.74 -9.85 11.61
C ILE A 120 3.95 -10.80 11.54
N MET A 121 3.88 -11.88 10.77
CA MET A 121 4.90 -12.94 10.80
C MET A 121 6.27 -12.49 10.25
N GLU A 122 6.32 -11.55 9.34
CA GLU A 122 7.58 -11.09 8.74
C GLU A 122 8.25 -9.95 9.54
N GLY A 123 8.66 -10.25 10.77
CA GLY A 123 9.49 -9.34 11.57
C GLY A 123 8.75 -8.31 12.41
N TRP A 124 7.43 -8.46 12.59
CA TRP A 124 6.60 -7.50 13.32
C TRP A 124 6.05 -8.04 14.65
N LEU A 125 6.41 -9.25 15.05
CA LEU A 125 5.91 -9.90 16.28
C LEU A 125 6.16 -9.06 17.54
N ASP A 126 7.30 -8.38 17.63
CA ASP A 126 7.64 -7.54 18.78
C ASP A 126 6.83 -6.23 18.84
N ALA A 127 6.12 -5.89 17.76
CA ALA A 127 5.27 -4.70 17.69
C ALA A 127 3.79 -4.99 17.96
N VAL A 128 3.45 -6.22 18.33
CA VAL A 128 2.07 -6.67 18.59
C VAL A 128 1.72 -6.45 20.05
N THR A 129 0.51 -5.91 20.26
CA THR A 129 -0.12 -5.82 21.60
C THR A 129 -1.50 -6.47 21.51
N GLU A 130 -1.81 -7.38 22.43
CA GLU A 130 -3.13 -7.98 22.49
C GLU A 130 -4.18 -6.97 23.00
N VAL A 131 -5.35 -6.96 22.37
CA VAL A 131 -6.44 -6.05 22.73
C VAL A 131 -6.89 -6.28 24.18
N SER A 132 -6.83 -7.52 24.67
CA SER A 132 -7.10 -7.87 26.06
C SER A 132 -6.20 -7.16 27.06
N GLU A 133 -4.94 -6.92 26.73
CA GLU A 133 -3.99 -6.19 27.57
C GLU A 133 -4.34 -4.71 27.65
N ILE A 134 -4.74 -4.13 26.53
CA ILE A 134 -5.13 -2.71 26.46
C ILE A 134 -6.44 -2.48 27.22
N SER A 135 -7.41 -3.37 27.09
CA SER A 135 -8.73 -3.22 27.72
C SER A 135 -8.68 -3.35 29.26
N SER A 136 -7.69 -4.06 29.80
CA SER A 136 -7.49 -4.17 31.23
C SER A 136 -7.00 -2.88 31.90
N LEU A 137 -6.48 -1.93 31.11
CA LEU A 137 -6.00 -0.62 31.58
C LEU A 137 -7.10 0.44 31.65
N ILE A 138 -8.30 0.15 31.11
CA ILE A 138 -9.44 1.06 31.17
C ILE A 138 -10.25 0.71 32.45
N PRO A 139 -10.33 1.61 33.46
CA PRO A 139 -11.20 1.37 34.60
C PRO A 139 -12.64 1.19 34.12
N ASN A 140 -13.31 0.14 34.58
CA ASN A 140 -14.74 -0.03 34.32
C ASN A 140 -15.48 1.21 34.88
N PRO A 141 -16.43 1.80 34.14
CA PRO A 141 -17.20 2.95 34.57
C PRO A 141 -18.03 2.65 35.78
#